data_1e046ffae8d1638d1482b6f981d1772f
#
_entry.id   1e046ffae8d1638d1482b6f981d1772f
#
_cell.length_a   1.000
_cell.length_b   1.000
_cell.length_c   1.000
_cell.angle_alpha   90.00
_cell.angle_beta   90.00
_cell.angle_gamma   90.00
#
_symmetry.space_group_name_H-M   'P 1'
#
loop_
_entity.id
_entity.type
_entity.pdbx_description
1 polymer ?
#
loop_
_entity_poly.entity_id
_entity_poly.type
_entity_poly.pdbx_seq_one_letter_code
_entity_poly.pdbx_strand_id
1 'polypeptide(L)'
;MVYGHSAGGHLAACMAATEWTTLDPSAPNDLVPAAYAISGAFDLAPLTQISVNGDLKLTEKSAQDVSPLYWQVPVGRTLDAVVGGIESSEFLRQSRIIADGWKGTAQTRYAEIAGANHFTVLDPLTDANSAMTMRVVELARQTQNLSL
;
A
#
# COMPACT_ATOMS: atom_id res chain seq x y z
N MET A 1 6.92 10.03 3.41
CA MET A 1 6.13 8.78 3.35
C MET A 1 4.64 9.05 3.21
N VAL A 2 3.87 8.06 2.79
CA VAL A 2 2.39 8.09 2.77
C VAL A 2 1.84 6.88 3.51
N TYR A 3 0.63 7.00 4.05
CA TYR A 3 -0.12 5.86 4.57
C TYR A 3 -1.60 6.00 4.23
N GLY A 4 -2.31 4.89 4.15
CA GLY A 4 -3.71 4.90 3.84
C GLY A 4 -4.38 3.55 4.08
N HIS A 5 -5.71 3.58 4.22
CA HIS A 5 -6.54 2.42 4.49
C HIS A 5 -7.49 2.13 3.32
N SER A 6 -7.73 0.87 3.01
CA SER A 6 -8.65 0.43 1.96
C SER A 6 -8.27 1.02 0.59
N ALA A 7 -9.11 1.81 -0.06
CA ALA A 7 -8.75 2.57 -1.26
C ALA A 7 -7.54 3.50 -1.05
N GLY A 8 -7.38 4.06 0.17
CA GLY A 8 -6.18 4.82 0.54
C GLY A 8 -4.93 3.95 0.63
N GLY A 9 -5.04 2.68 1.01
CA GLY A 9 -3.94 1.72 0.98
C GLY A 9 -3.48 1.40 -0.45
N HIS A 10 -4.44 1.25 -1.37
CA HIS A 10 -4.16 1.16 -2.80
C HIS A 10 -3.41 2.40 -3.30
N LEU A 11 -3.94 3.61 -3.03
CA LEU A 11 -3.30 4.85 -3.44
C LEU A 11 -1.90 5.02 -2.84
N ALA A 12 -1.69 4.62 -1.58
CA ALA A 12 -0.37 4.68 -0.96
C ALA A 12 0.68 3.84 -1.72
N ALA A 13 0.30 2.63 -2.15
CA ALA A 13 1.17 1.81 -2.99
C ALA A 13 1.40 2.44 -4.37
N CYS A 14 0.35 2.96 -5.02
CA CYS A 14 0.48 3.68 -6.29
C CYS A 14 1.47 4.85 -6.19
N MET A 15 1.36 5.66 -5.13
CA MET A 15 2.26 6.80 -4.92
C MET A 15 3.71 6.36 -4.70
N ALA A 16 3.95 5.26 -3.99
CA ALA A 16 5.31 4.73 -3.81
C ALA A 16 5.90 4.16 -5.11
N ALA A 17 5.05 3.58 -5.99
CA ALA A 17 5.46 3.05 -7.29
C ALA A 17 5.62 4.12 -8.37
N THR A 18 5.16 5.35 -8.15
CA THR A 18 5.20 6.42 -9.15
C THR A 18 6.61 6.94 -9.34
N GLU A 19 7.06 7.01 -10.61
CA GLU A 19 8.23 7.76 -11.05
C GLU A 19 7.88 9.25 -11.17
N TRP A 20 8.04 9.99 -10.08
CA TRP A 20 7.58 11.37 -9.95
C TRP A 20 8.21 12.32 -10.96
N THR A 21 9.47 12.09 -11.32
CA THR A 21 10.17 12.92 -12.32
C THR A 21 9.62 12.80 -13.73
N THR A 22 8.85 11.74 -14.03
CA THR A 22 8.15 11.62 -15.34
C THR A 22 6.91 12.50 -15.38
N LEU A 23 6.32 12.81 -14.22
CA LEU A 23 5.16 13.69 -14.11
C LEU A 23 5.58 15.17 -13.98
N ASP A 24 6.60 15.42 -13.19
CA ASP A 24 7.22 16.72 -13.02
C ASP A 24 8.74 16.58 -12.90
N PRO A 25 9.52 17.01 -13.91
CA PRO A 25 10.98 16.91 -13.87
C PRO A 25 11.66 17.63 -12.69
N SER A 26 10.95 18.55 -12.03
CA SER A 26 11.43 19.24 -10.83
C SER A 26 11.15 18.49 -9.52
N ALA A 27 10.33 17.44 -9.58
CA ALA A 27 10.03 16.64 -8.39
C ALA A 27 11.24 15.82 -7.95
N PRO A 28 11.46 15.64 -6.63
CA PRO A 28 12.48 14.70 -6.15
C PRO A 28 12.19 13.27 -6.62
N ASN A 29 13.23 12.53 -7.01
CA ASN A 29 13.11 11.11 -7.39
C ASN A 29 12.45 10.28 -6.28
N ASP A 30 12.69 10.62 -5.03
CA ASP A 30 12.23 9.96 -3.83
C ASP A 30 11.12 10.74 -3.10
N LEU A 31 10.27 11.45 -3.84
CA LEU A 31 9.16 12.24 -3.27
C LEU A 31 8.29 11.40 -2.32
N VAL A 32 8.04 10.14 -2.66
CA VAL A 32 7.32 9.17 -1.81
C VAL A 32 8.16 7.90 -1.64
N PRO A 33 9.18 7.93 -0.74
CA PRO A 33 10.10 6.80 -0.59
C PRO A 33 9.51 5.63 0.19
N ALA A 34 8.43 5.83 0.96
CA ALA A 34 7.80 4.78 1.76
C ALA A 34 6.28 4.88 1.77
N ALA A 35 5.63 3.71 1.75
CA ALA A 35 4.19 3.56 1.92
C ALA A 35 3.85 2.58 3.05
N TYR A 36 2.84 2.93 3.86
CA TYR A 36 2.22 2.05 4.83
C TYR A 36 0.78 1.81 4.38
N ALA A 37 0.54 0.69 3.71
CA ALA A 37 -0.71 0.36 3.05
C ALA A 37 -1.53 -0.60 3.93
N ILE A 38 -2.67 -0.12 4.43
CA ILE A 38 -3.53 -0.87 5.34
C ILE A 38 -4.72 -1.41 4.54
N SER A 39 -4.88 -2.73 4.49
CA SER A 39 -6.03 -3.41 3.86
C SER A 39 -6.33 -2.90 2.44
N GLY A 40 -5.28 -2.65 1.65
CA GLY A 40 -5.41 -2.16 0.29
C GLY A 40 -5.77 -3.26 -0.72
N ALA A 41 -6.23 -2.85 -1.90
CA ALA A 41 -6.37 -3.71 -3.07
C ALA A 41 -5.25 -3.35 -4.07
N PHE A 42 -4.44 -4.31 -4.47
CA PHE A 42 -3.26 -4.09 -5.28
C PHE A 42 -3.30 -4.82 -6.63
N ASP A 43 -4.19 -5.79 -6.75
CA ASP A 43 -4.64 -6.46 -7.97
C ASP A 43 -6.15 -6.22 -8.08
N LEU A 44 -6.57 -5.36 -9.00
CA LEU A 44 -7.96 -4.92 -9.10
C LEU A 44 -8.81 -5.83 -10.00
N ALA A 45 -8.23 -6.86 -10.60
CA ALA A 45 -8.98 -7.78 -11.46
C ALA A 45 -10.22 -8.39 -10.75
N PRO A 46 -10.16 -8.81 -9.47
CA PRO A 46 -11.33 -9.32 -8.78
C PRO A 46 -12.48 -8.30 -8.64
N LEU A 47 -12.20 -7.00 -8.62
CA LEU A 47 -13.24 -5.97 -8.52
C LEU A 47 -14.16 -5.93 -9.74
N THR A 48 -13.69 -6.40 -10.90
CA THR A 48 -14.50 -6.45 -12.12
C THR A 48 -15.69 -7.39 -11.98
N GLN A 49 -15.66 -8.33 -11.03
CA GLN A 49 -16.64 -9.39 -10.83
C GLN A 49 -17.63 -9.12 -9.69
N ILE A 50 -17.52 -7.99 -9.00
CA ILE A 50 -18.37 -7.67 -7.84
C ILE A 50 -19.17 -6.38 -8.06
N SER A 51 -20.21 -6.18 -7.26
CA SER A 51 -21.20 -5.10 -7.45
C SER A 51 -20.60 -3.70 -7.50
N VAL A 52 -19.49 -3.45 -6.78
CA VAL A 52 -18.80 -2.14 -6.78
C VAL A 52 -18.32 -1.74 -8.18
N ASN A 53 -18.13 -2.71 -9.09
CA ASN A 53 -17.76 -2.41 -10.47
C ASN A 53 -18.88 -1.71 -11.25
N GLY A 54 -20.10 -1.75 -10.76
CA GLY A 54 -21.20 -0.95 -11.29
C GLY A 54 -20.87 0.56 -11.31
N ASP A 55 -20.12 1.04 -10.31
CA ASP A 55 -19.67 2.42 -10.18
C ASP A 55 -18.28 2.64 -10.77
N LEU A 56 -17.34 1.72 -10.55
CA LEU A 56 -15.95 1.84 -11.00
C LEU A 56 -15.78 1.70 -12.51
N LYS A 57 -16.65 0.93 -13.18
CA LYS A 57 -16.63 0.67 -14.63
C LYS A 57 -15.29 0.10 -15.12
N LEU A 58 -14.62 -0.69 -14.30
CA LEU A 58 -13.36 -1.33 -14.67
C LEU A 58 -13.62 -2.42 -15.72
N THR A 59 -12.79 -2.44 -16.75
CA THR A 59 -12.56 -3.57 -17.62
C THR A 59 -11.37 -4.38 -17.09
N GLU A 60 -11.16 -5.61 -17.60
CA GLU A 60 -9.97 -6.40 -17.24
C GLU A 60 -8.68 -5.61 -17.49
N LYS A 61 -8.60 -4.95 -18.67
CA LYS A 61 -7.44 -4.13 -19.02
C LYS A 61 -7.26 -2.95 -18.06
N SER A 62 -8.29 -2.15 -17.85
CA SER A 62 -8.15 -0.97 -16.96
C SER A 62 -7.90 -1.39 -15.51
N ALA A 63 -8.46 -2.50 -15.03
CA ALA A 63 -8.14 -3.04 -13.73
C ALA A 63 -6.65 -3.38 -13.60
N GLN A 64 -6.08 -4.04 -14.62
CA GLN A 64 -4.65 -4.34 -14.65
C GLN A 64 -3.80 -3.07 -14.70
N ASP A 65 -4.17 -2.10 -15.56
CA ASP A 65 -3.43 -0.85 -15.74
C ASP A 65 -3.32 -0.03 -14.43
N VAL A 66 -4.35 -0.08 -13.57
CA VAL A 66 -4.36 0.63 -12.29
C VAL A 66 -4.01 -0.25 -11.09
N SER A 67 -3.52 -1.46 -11.30
CA SER A 67 -3.08 -2.38 -10.24
C SER A 67 -1.60 -2.20 -9.94
N PRO A 68 -1.22 -1.61 -8.81
CA PRO A 68 0.20 -1.35 -8.48
C PRO A 68 1.03 -2.63 -8.32
N LEU A 69 0.39 -3.80 -8.16
CA LEU A 69 1.06 -5.10 -8.17
C LEU A 69 1.88 -5.32 -9.44
N TYR A 70 1.40 -4.81 -10.59
CA TYR A 70 2.02 -5.02 -11.90
C TYR A 70 2.91 -3.85 -12.34
N TRP A 71 3.01 -2.80 -11.52
CA TRP A 71 3.82 -1.64 -11.87
C TRP A 71 5.30 -1.88 -11.58
N GLN A 72 6.14 -1.21 -12.35
CA GLN A 72 7.57 -1.19 -12.08
C GLN A 72 7.83 -0.26 -10.90
N VAL A 73 8.40 -0.81 -9.82
CA VAL A 73 8.66 -0.04 -8.59
C VAL A 73 10.08 0.50 -8.62
N PRO A 74 10.29 1.79 -8.35
CA PRO A 74 11.63 2.35 -8.22
C PRO A 74 12.42 1.69 -7.10
N VAL A 75 13.71 1.46 -7.34
CA VAL A 75 14.61 0.85 -6.35
C VAL A 75 14.70 1.71 -5.08
N GLY A 76 14.77 1.06 -3.93
CA GLY A 76 14.94 1.75 -2.63
C GLY A 76 13.63 2.17 -1.97
N ARG A 77 12.48 1.87 -2.56
CA ARG A 77 11.18 2.09 -1.92
C ARG A 77 10.97 1.13 -0.75
N THR A 78 10.14 1.56 0.20
CA THR A 78 9.67 0.71 1.32
C THR A 78 8.16 0.57 1.26
N LEU A 79 7.65 -0.65 1.43
CA LEU A 79 6.22 -0.94 1.52
C LEU A 79 5.94 -1.84 2.72
N ASP A 80 5.18 -1.33 3.68
CA ASP A 80 4.54 -2.15 4.68
C ASP A 80 3.08 -2.40 4.25
N ALA A 81 2.75 -3.66 3.94
CA ALA A 81 1.40 -4.12 3.62
C ALA A 81 0.78 -4.76 4.87
N VAL A 82 -0.19 -4.10 5.46
CA VAL A 82 -0.82 -4.48 6.73
C VAL A 82 -2.30 -4.79 6.51
N VAL A 83 -2.82 -5.80 7.20
CA VAL A 83 -4.20 -6.25 7.05
C VAL A 83 -4.73 -6.78 8.38
N GLY A 84 -6.04 -6.70 8.60
CA GLY A 84 -6.69 -7.32 9.75
C GLY A 84 -6.73 -8.84 9.60
N GLY A 85 -6.31 -9.57 10.64
CA GLY A 85 -6.17 -11.02 10.60
C GLY A 85 -7.48 -11.81 10.45
N ILE A 86 -8.65 -11.16 10.63
CA ILE A 86 -9.97 -11.76 10.39
C ILE A 86 -10.72 -11.08 9.23
N GLU A 87 -10.01 -10.35 8.36
CA GLU A 87 -10.57 -9.88 7.09
C GLU A 87 -10.84 -11.04 6.12
N SER A 88 -11.49 -10.74 5.00
CA SER A 88 -11.71 -11.77 3.98
C SER A 88 -10.37 -12.34 3.46
N SER A 89 -10.42 -13.59 2.99
CA SER A 89 -9.26 -14.24 2.37
C SER A 89 -8.68 -13.41 1.20
N GLU A 90 -9.51 -12.61 0.54
CA GLU A 90 -9.08 -11.75 -0.55
C GLU A 90 -8.23 -10.57 -0.02
N PHE A 91 -8.60 -9.88 1.06
CA PHE A 91 -7.78 -8.82 1.64
C PHE A 91 -6.45 -9.35 2.17
N LEU A 92 -6.46 -10.55 2.79
CA LEU A 92 -5.23 -11.24 3.20
C LEU A 92 -4.34 -11.54 1.98
N ARG A 93 -4.93 -12.08 0.90
CA ARG A 93 -4.23 -12.36 -0.36
C ARG A 93 -3.62 -11.08 -0.94
N GLN A 94 -4.40 -10.02 -1.07
CA GLN A 94 -3.98 -8.73 -1.64
C GLN A 94 -2.74 -8.18 -0.93
N SER A 95 -2.77 -8.12 0.40
CA SER A 95 -1.64 -7.61 1.19
C SER A 95 -0.41 -8.50 1.09
N ARG A 96 -0.58 -9.81 0.95
CA ARG A 96 0.53 -10.76 0.79
C ARG A 96 1.15 -10.66 -0.60
N ILE A 97 0.34 -10.65 -1.66
CA ILE A 97 0.87 -10.64 -3.03
C ILE A 97 1.63 -9.37 -3.38
N ILE A 98 1.24 -8.21 -2.85
CA ILE A 98 1.97 -6.98 -3.11
C ILE A 98 3.33 -6.98 -2.41
N ALA A 99 3.38 -7.46 -1.16
CA ALA A 99 4.64 -7.59 -0.43
C ALA A 99 5.59 -8.57 -1.12
N ASP A 100 5.07 -9.70 -1.61
CA ASP A 100 5.86 -10.71 -2.33
C ASP A 100 6.26 -10.20 -3.73
N GLY A 101 5.35 -9.54 -4.44
CA GLY A 101 5.58 -9.07 -5.82
C GLY A 101 6.63 -7.95 -5.91
N TRP A 102 6.74 -7.11 -4.88
CA TRP A 102 7.73 -6.03 -4.85
C TRP A 102 9.06 -6.44 -4.20
N LYS A 103 9.12 -7.65 -3.66
CA LYS A 103 10.33 -8.17 -3.01
C LYS A 103 11.52 -8.23 -3.98
N GLY A 104 12.66 -7.72 -3.54
CA GLY A 104 13.88 -7.66 -4.35
C GLY A 104 14.09 -6.32 -5.06
N THR A 105 13.02 -5.53 -5.29
CA THR A 105 13.12 -4.14 -5.79
C THR A 105 12.88 -3.14 -4.66
N ALA A 106 11.89 -3.41 -3.82
CA ALA A 106 11.57 -2.64 -2.62
C ALA A 106 11.87 -3.43 -1.34
N GLN A 107 12.02 -2.70 -0.24
CA GLN A 107 11.97 -3.29 1.10
C GLN A 107 10.49 -3.52 1.45
N THR A 108 10.07 -4.77 1.54
CA THR A 108 8.67 -5.10 1.78
C THR A 108 8.46 -5.79 3.13
N ARG A 109 7.33 -5.49 3.76
CA ARG A 109 6.87 -6.17 4.97
C ARG A 109 5.39 -6.49 4.82
N TYR A 110 5.00 -7.73 5.18
CA TYR A 110 3.62 -8.15 5.37
C TYR A 110 3.35 -8.31 6.87
N ALA A 111 2.19 -7.82 7.34
CA ALA A 111 1.78 -7.99 8.74
C ALA A 111 0.26 -8.13 8.87
N GLU A 112 -0.17 -9.03 9.75
CA GLU A 112 -1.56 -9.21 10.15
C GLU A 112 -1.77 -8.64 11.55
N ILE A 113 -2.85 -7.86 11.73
CA ILE A 113 -3.30 -7.39 13.03
C ILE A 113 -4.28 -8.42 13.59
N ALA A 114 -3.82 -9.21 14.56
CA ALA A 114 -4.59 -10.33 15.10
C ALA A 114 -5.97 -9.90 15.59
N GLY A 115 -7.02 -10.62 15.19
CA GLY A 115 -8.41 -10.39 15.60
C GLY A 115 -9.05 -9.13 15.04
N ALA A 116 -8.34 -8.35 14.22
CA ALA A 116 -8.89 -7.15 13.60
C ALA A 116 -9.60 -7.46 12.28
N ASN A 117 -10.72 -6.81 12.03
CA ASN A 117 -11.42 -6.79 10.75
C ASN A 117 -11.04 -5.55 9.94
N HIS A 118 -11.68 -5.35 8.77
CA HIS A 118 -11.39 -4.23 7.86
C HIS A 118 -11.49 -2.83 8.49
N PHE A 119 -12.26 -2.66 9.56
CA PHE A 119 -12.43 -1.37 10.24
C PHE A 119 -11.56 -1.29 11.51
N THR A 120 -11.57 -2.34 12.32
CA THR A 120 -10.83 -2.37 13.59
C THR A 120 -9.32 -2.52 13.40
N VAL A 121 -8.85 -2.81 12.18
CA VAL A 121 -7.43 -2.79 11.83
C VAL A 121 -6.77 -1.42 12.09
N LEU A 122 -7.56 -0.35 12.15
CA LEU A 122 -7.11 1.00 12.45
C LEU A 122 -7.01 1.31 13.95
N ASP A 123 -7.66 0.53 14.82
CA ASP A 123 -7.73 0.80 16.26
C ASP A 123 -6.34 0.99 16.91
N PRO A 124 -5.30 0.20 16.54
CA PRO A 124 -3.97 0.39 17.10
C PRO A 124 -3.37 1.78 16.81
N LEU A 125 -3.80 2.50 15.77
CA LEU A 125 -3.32 3.86 15.49
C LEU A 125 -3.80 4.90 16.51
N THR A 126 -4.78 4.56 17.36
CA THR A 126 -5.25 5.42 18.44
C THR A 126 -4.34 5.38 19.67
N ASP A 127 -3.43 4.40 19.75
CA ASP A 127 -2.43 4.26 20.80
C ASP A 127 -1.03 4.61 20.27
N ALA A 128 -0.43 5.67 20.83
CA ALA A 128 0.90 6.14 20.45
C ALA A 128 2.00 5.08 20.70
N ASN A 129 1.78 4.13 21.61
CA ASN A 129 2.73 3.07 21.96
C ASN A 129 2.47 1.75 21.23
N SER A 130 1.45 1.68 20.39
CA SER A 130 1.20 0.48 19.61
C SER A 130 2.34 0.20 18.62
N ALA A 131 2.57 -1.08 18.32
CA ALA A 131 3.56 -1.47 17.31
C ALA A 131 3.28 -0.84 15.92
N MET A 132 2.00 -0.65 15.60
CA MET A 132 1.56 -0.05 14.36
C MET A 132 1.93 1.44 14.28
N THR A 133 1.57 2.21 15.32
CA THR A 133 1.92 3.64 15.38
C THR A 133 3.42 3.85 15.44
N MET A 134 4.14 3.08 16.25
CA MET A 134 5.60 3.14 16.32
C MET A 134 6.24 2.87 14.95
N ARG A 135 5.72 1.89 14.19
CA ARG A 135 6.24 1.59 12.85
C ARG A 135 5.98 2.71 11.85
N VAL A 136 4.81 3.32 11.87
CA VAL A 136 4.50 4.50 11.02
C VAL A 136 5.46 5.66 11.34
N VAL A 137 5.70 5.92 12.63
CA VAL A 137 6.65 6.96 13.06
C VAL A 137 8.09 6.63 12.65
N GLU A 138 8.50 5.37 12.75
CA GLU A 138 9.82 4.91 12.29
C GLU A 138 10.00 5.19 10.80
N LEU A 139 9.04 4.76 9.95
CA LEU A 139 9.07 5.02 8.51
C LEU A 139 9.13 6.53 8.21
N ALA A 140 8.34 7.34 8.92
CA ALA A 140 8.36 8.78 8.73
C ALA A 140 9.74 9.39 9.04
N ARG A 141 10.40 8.96 10.12
CA ARG A 141 11.75 9.41 10.49
C ARG A 141 12.81 8.97 9.48
N GLN A 142 12.73 7.73 9.00
CA GLN A 142 13.66 7.21 7.98
C GLN A 142 13.59 8.06 6.70
N THR A 143 12.39 8.48 6.28
CA THR A 143 12.21 9.28 5.07
C THR A 143 12.65 10.74 5.24
N GLN A 144 12.65 11.29 6.44
CA GLN A 144 13.19 12.64 6.71
C GLN A 144 14.71 12.68 6.57
N ASN A 145 15.41 11.61 6.94
CA ASN A 145 16.87 11.53 6.85
C ASN A 145 17.40 11.33 5.41
N LEU A 146 16.53 11.00 4.45
CA LEU A 146 16.88 10.89 3.03
C LEU A 146 16.84 12.26 2.31
N SER A 147 16.22 13.27 2.92
CA SER A 147 16.00 14.59 2.32
C SER A 147 17.07 15.64 2.74
N LEU A 148 18.14 15.21 3.44
CA LEU A 148 19.29 16.04 3.87
C LEU A 148 20.57 15.59 3.17
#